data_8fadf47488e6d719430720b55d5532a8
#
_entry.id   8fadf47488e6d719430720b55d5532a8
#
_cell.length_a   1.000
_cell.length_b   1.000
_cell.length_c   1.000
_cell.angle_alpha   90.00
_cell.angle_beta   90.00
_cell.angle_gamma   90.00
#
_symmetry.space_group_name_H-M   'P 1'
#
loop_
_entity.id
_entity.type
_entity.pdbx_description
1 polymer ?
#
loop_
_entity_poly.entity_id
_entity_poly.type
_entity_poly.pdbx_seq_one_letter_code
_entity_poly.pdbx_strand_id
1 'polypeptide(L)'
;MTINTDIRALNEKIQLESQFVDLITMEMNKVIVGQKHLVECLLIGLLSDGHILLEGVPGLAKTLAINTLSKVIDAKFARIQFTPDLLPADLVGTMIYSQKREEFIVKKGPIFTNFVLADEINRAPAKVQSALLEAMQERQITIGENTYKLEAPFLVMATQNPIEQEGTYPLPEAQVDRFMLKVVINYPQKDEERLIIQQNLMKEFPKPNSILHPSDILKARDVVREVYMDEKIQKYIVDIVFATRKPADYGLAKFTEMITYGGSPRASICLAQAAKAYAFIKRRGYVIPEDVRAVCHDVMRHRIGLSYEAEATNLTTEEIISEILNTVEVP
;
A
#
# COMPACT_ATOMS: atom_id res chain seq x y z
N MET A 1 32.42 -7.55 -6.55
CA MET A 1 32.47 -8.24 -5.25
C MET A 1 31.28 -9.18 -5.21
N THR A 2 31.50 -10.46 -5.46
CA THR A 2 30.49 -11.52 -5.32
C THR A 2 30.27 -11.71 -3.82
N ILE A 3 29.16 -11.20 -3.32
CA ILE A 3 28.71 -11.50 -1.97
C ILE A 3 28.21 -12.94 -2.01
N ASN A 4 29.05 -13.85 -1.53
CA ASN A 4 28.66 -15.24 -1.29
C ASN A 4 27.72 -15.22 -0.07
N THR A 5 26.50 -14.79 -0.27
CA THR A 5 25.49 -14.77 0.77
C THR A 5 25.17 -16.23 1.09
N ASP A 6 25.48 -16.66 2.28
CA ASP A 6 25.05 -17.98 2.76
C ASP A 6 23.52 -17.98 2.86
N ILE A 7 22.86 -18.41 1.78
CA ILE A 7 21.40 -18.43 1.65
C ILE A 7 20.75 -19.23 2.77
N ARG A 8 21.46 -20.22 3.35
CA ARG A 8 20.94 -21.02 4.47
C ARG A 8 20.86 -20.18 5.73
N ALA A 9 21.95 -19.50 6.10
CA ALA A 9 21.98 -18.64 7.28
C ALA A 9 20.97 -17.50 7.16
N LEU A 10 20.85 -16.92 5.95
CA LEU A 10 19.84 -15.91 5.68
C LEU A 10 18.41 -16.44 5.83
N ASN A 11 18.15 -17.64 5.30
CA ASN A 11 16.84 -18.27 5.42
C ASN A 11 16.47 -18.59 6.88
N GLU A 12 17.40 -19.10 7.68
CA GLU A 12 17.21 -19.34 9.11
C GLU A 12 16.93 -18.02 9.87
N LYS A 13 17.71 -16.97 9.58
CA LYS A 13 17.47 -15.62 10.14
C LYS A 13 16.07 -15.15 9.83
N ILE A 14 15.64 -15.25 8.56
CA ILE A 14 14.31 -14.77 8.14
C ILE A 14 13.19 -15.61 8.74
N GLN A 15 13.37 -16.93 8.89
CA GLN A 15 12.39 -17.76 9.55
C GLN A 15 12.16 -17.35 11.03
N LEU A 16 13.20 -16.93 11.73
CA LEU A 16 13.10 -16.43 13.10
C LEU A 16 12.46 -15.04 13.15
N GLU A 17 13.00 -14.12 12.34
CA GLU A 17 12.58 -12.73 12.35
C GLU A 17 11.16 -12.50 11.80
N SER A 18 10.62 -13.43 10.99
CA SER A 18 9.27 -13.33 10.43
C SER A 18 8.17 -13.98 11.28
N GLN A 19 8.50 -14.57 12.44
CA GLN A 19 7.51 -15.25 13.30
C GLN A 19 6.38 -14.32 13.75
N PHE A 20 6.68 -13.04 13.95
CA PHE A 20 5.70 -12.04 14.36
C PHE A 20 4.58 -11.82 13.33
N VAL A 21 4.80 -12.14 12.05
CA VAL A 21 3.80 -12.01 10.97
C VAL A 21 2.57 -12.87 11.27
N ASP A 22 2.78 -14.10 11.75
CA ASP A 22 1.65 -14.96 12.13
C ASP A 22 0.90 -14.38 13.34
N LEU A 23 1.63 -13.83 14.31
CA LEU A 23 1.03 -13.23 15.49
C LEU A 23 0.18 -12.00 15.09
N ILE A 24 0.70 -11.13 14.21
CA ILE A 24 -0.10 -10.03 13.66
C ILE A 24 -1.35 -10.56 12.97
N THR A 25 -1.17 -11.56 12.09
CA THR A 25 -2.29 -12.13 11.32
C THR A 25 -3.34 -12.75 12.24
N MET A 26 -2.93 -13.44 13.30
CA MET A 26 -3.84 -13.99 14.31
C MET A 26 -4.62 -12.87 15.04
N GLU A 27 -3.94 -11.82 15.48
CA GLU A 27 -4.59 -10.69 16.16
C GLU A 27 -5.53 -9.92 15.23
N MET A 28 -5.12 -9.71 13.96
CA MET A 28 -5.98 -9.10 12.95
C MET A 28 -7.23 -9.93 12.69
N ASN A 29 -7.10 -11.25 12.58
CA ASN A 29 -8.22 -12.17 12.31
C ASN A 29 -9.23 -12.28 13.46
N LYS A 30 -8.89 -11.86 14.69
CA LYS A 30 -9.87 -11.74 15.78
C LYS A 30 -10.93 -10.69 15.49
N VAL A 31 -10.56 -9.66 14.73
CA VAL A 31 -11.36 -8.45 14.48
C VAL A 31 -11.86 -8.41 13.04
N ILE A 32 -11.00 -8.77 12.09
CA ILE A 32 -11.28 -8.72 10.65
C ILE A 32 -11.69 -10.11 10.18
N VAL A 33 -12.93 -10.23 9.75
CA VAL A 33 -13.45 -11.46 9.14
C VAL A 33 -13.23 -11.40 7.64
N GLY A 34 -12.64 -12.46 7.08
CA GLY A 34 -12.26 -12.47 5.67
C GLY A 34 -11.12 -11.49 5.37
N GLN A 35 -11.17 -10.86 4.19
CA GLN A 35 -10.22 -9.80 3.77
C GLN A 35 -8.73 -10.17 3.95
N LYS A 36 -8.38 -11.46 3.79
CA LYS A 36 -7.00 -11.96 3.97
C LYS A 36 -6.02 -11.24 3.07
N HIS A 37 -6.43 -10.97 1.82
CA HIS A 37 -5.62 -10.23 0.86
C HIS A 37 -5.32 -8.81 1.32
N LEU A 38 -6.32 -8.10 1.89
CA LEU A 38 -6.11 -6.76 2.45
C LEU A 38 -5.08 -6.78 3.59
N VAL A 39 -5.19 -7.74 4.51
CA VAL A 39 -4.24 -7.89 5.63
C VAL A 39 -2.82 -8.16 5.10
N GLU A 40 -2.68 -9.03 4.11
CA GLU A 40 -1.40 -9.33 3.48
C GLU A 40 -0.81 -8.09 2.77
N CYS A 41 -1.61 -7.34 2.02
CA CYS A 41 -1.19 -6.09 1.39
C CYS A 41 -0.80 -5.00 2.40
N LEU A 42 -1.50 -4.91 3.54
CA LEU A 42 -1.12 -4.00 4.63
C LEU A 42 0.26 -4.35 5.20
N LEU A 43 0.55 -5.63 5.39
CA LEU A 43 1.86 -6.09 5.84
C LEU A 43 2.95 -5.85 4.80
N ILE A 44 2.68 -6.10 3.51
CA ILE A 44 3.61 -5.81 2.42
C ILE A 44 3.94 -4.31 2.40
N GLY A 45 2.93 -3.44 2.41
CA GLY A 45 3.14 -1.99 2.42
C GLY A 45 3.91 -1.51 3.65
N LEU A 46 3.58 -2.05 4.83
CA LEU A 46 4.28 -1.72 6.08
C LEU A 46 5.75 -2.14 6.07
N LEU A 47 6.05 -3.35 5.62
CA LEU A 47 7.39 -3.93 5.60
C LEU A 47 8.27 -3.35 4.47
N SER A 48 7.64 -2.91 3.36
CA SER A 48 8.34 -2.29 2.23
C SER A 48 8.46 -0.77 2.34
N ASP A 49 8.00 -0.15 3.44
CA ASP A 49 7.92 1.31 3.60
C ASP A 49 7.08 1.99 2.51
N GLY A 50 6.09 1.28 1.95
CA GLY A 50 5.19 1.76 0.90
C GLY A 50 3.85 2.23 1.44
N HIS A 51 3.13 3.00 0.63
CA HIS A 51 1.76 3.45 0.91
C HIS A 51 0.76 2.69 0.06
N ILE A 52 -0.50 2.63 0.50
CA ILE A 52 -1.53 1.79 -0.10
C ILE A 52 -2.73 2.64 -0.50
N LEU A 53 -3.20 2.44 -1.72
CA LEU A 53 -4.48 2.95 -2.19
C LEU A 53 -5.50 1.81 -2.19
N LEU A 54 -6.62 2.00 -1.51
CA LEU A 54 -7.70 1.04 -1.48
C LEU A 54 -8.85 1.52 -2.38
N GLU A 55 -9.27 0.64 -3.25
CA GLU A 55 -10.48 0.85 -4.05
C GLU A 55 -11.55 -0.15 -3.64
N GLY A 56 -12.75 0.33 -3.37
CA GLY A 56 -13.87 -0.51 -3.01
C GLY A 56 -15.01 0.29 -2.38
N VAL A 57 -16.18 -0.32 -2.38
CA VAL A 57 -17.40 0.29 -1.84
C VAL A 57 -17.30 0.57 -0.34
N PRO A 58 -18.11 1.48 0.21
CA PRO A 58 -18.21 1.71 1.65
C PRO A 58 -18.60 0.42 2.41
N GLY A 59 -18.23 0.34 3.69
CA GLY A 59 -18.66 -0.75 4.58
C GLY A 59 -17.77 -2.00 4.55
N LEU A 60 -16.69 -2.04 3.79
CA LEU A 60 -15.80 -3.21 3.66
C LEU A 60 -14.63 -3.23 4.67
N ALA A 61 -14.87 -2.78 5.89
CA ALA A 61 -13.93 -2.83 7.03
C ALA A 61 -12.57 -2.13 6.80
N LYS A 62 -12.43 -1.20 5.83
CA LYS A 62 -11.18 -0.49 5.54
C LYS A 62 -10.61 0.22 6.77
N THR A 63 -11.44 1.04 7.42
CA THR A 63 -11.05 1.75 8.65
C THR A 63 -10.72 0.79 9.78
N LEU A 64 -11.48 -0.29 9.90
CA LEU A 64 -11.26 -1.31 10.92
C LEU A 64 -9.91 -2.00 10.74
N ALA A 65 -9.51 -2.31 9.51
CA ALA A 65 -8.27 -3.00 9.22
C ALA A 65 -7.03 -2.20 9.66
N ILE A 66 -6.91 -0.94 9.23
CA ILE A 66 -5.73 -0.13 9.61
C ILE A 66 -5.73 0.26 11.10
N ASN A 67 -6.90 0.52 11.67
CA ASN A 67 -7.01 0.80 13.11
C ASN A 67 -6.65 -0.44 13.94
N THR A 68 -7.04 -1.64 13.49
CA THR A 68 -6.66 -2.89 14.16
C THR A 68 -5.15 -3.10 14.06
N LEU A 69 -4.56 -2.92 12.87
CA LEU A 69 -3.12 -3.03 12.68
C LEU A 69 -2.34 -2.05 13.57
N SER A 70 -2.82 -0.80 13.69
CA SER A 70 -2.17 0.19 14.55
C SER A 70 -2.16 -0.23 16.02
N LYS A 71 -3.24 -0.83 16.51
CA LYS A 71 -3.33 -1.36 17.89
C LYS A 71 -2.42 -2.56 18.13
N VAL A 72 -2.32 -3.45 17.14
CA VAL A 72 -1.44 -4.63 17.21
C VAL A 72 0.03 -4.22 17.34
N ILE A 73 0.42 -3.09 16.71
CA ILE A 73 1.81 -2.59 16.67
C ILE A 73 2.05 -1.47 17.72
N ASP A 74 1.08 -1.15 18.55
CA ASP A 74 1.14 -0.03 19.50
C ASP A 74 1.53 1.30 18.83
N ALA A 75 1.01 1.54 17.63
CA ALA A 75 1.30 2.70 16.81
C ALA A 75 0.17 3.72 16.87
N LYS A 76 0.50 5.01 16.75
CA LYS A 76 -0.48 6.10 16.67
C LYS A 76 -1.25 6.01 15.35
N PHE A 77 -2.55 6.25 15.41
CA PHE A 77 -3.46 6.23 14.26
C PHE A 77 -4.27 7.51 14.16
N ALA A 78 -4.43 8.02 12.94
CA ALA A 78 -5.37 9.09 12.63
C ALA A 78 -6.22 8.73 11.41
N ARG A 79 -7.52 9.02 11.49
CA ARG A 79 -8.43 9.02 10.33
C ARG A 79 -8.68 10.44 9.91
N ILE A 80 -8.52 10.72 8.63
CA ILE A 80 -8.75 12.01 8.01
C ILE A 80 -9.79 11.81 6.92
N GLN A 81 -10.98 12.37 7.10
CA GLN A 81 -12.02 12.36 6.08
C GLN A 81 -11.74 13.47 5.09
N PHE A 82 -11.55 13.13 3.82
CA PHE A 82 -11.36 14.10 2.77
C PHE A 82 -12.70 14.64 2.29
N THR A 83 -12.85 15.96 2.33
CA THR A 83 -14.06 16.69 1.96
C THR A 83 -13.72 17.87 1.04
N PRO A 84 -14.69 18.40 0.27
CA PRO A 84 -14.43 19.51 -0.65
C PRO A 84 -13.95 20.80 0.03
N ASP A 85 -14.26 20.99 1.28
CA ASP A 85 -13.89 22.15 2.09
C ASP A 85 -12.60 21.99 2.89
N LEU A 86 -11.98 20.81 2.87
CA LEU A 86 -10.72 20.54 3.57
C LEU A 86 -9.59 21.41 3.02
N LEU A 87 -8.79 22.00 3.91
CA LEU A 87 -7.62 22.79 3.56
C LEU A 87 -6.32 22.01 3.85
N PRO A 88 -5.22 22.31 3.14
CA PRO A 88 -3.91 21.71 3.46
C PRO A 88 -3.49 21.91 4.91
N ALA A 89 -3.81 23.07 5.51
CA ALA A 89 -3.52 23.37 6.91
C ALA A 89 -4.24 22.45 7.89
N ASP A 90 -5.44 21.94 7.56
CA ASP A 90 -6.18 20.98 8.38
C ASP A 90 -5.47 19.63 8.44
N LEU A 91 -4.73 19.28 7.38
CA LEU A 91 -3.96 18.05 7.29
C LEU A 91 -2.59 18.18 7.96
N VAL A 92 -1.81 19.21 7.57
CA VAL A 92 -0.40 19.34 7.97
C VAL A 92 -0.23 20.17 9.25
N GLY A 93 -1.22 21.00 9.57
CA GLY A 93 -1.12 21.93 10.69
C GLY A 93 -0.76 23.36 10.25
N THR A 94 -0.71 24.25 11.19
CA THR A 94 -0.51 25.69 10.95
C THR A 94 0.18 26.38 12.13
N MET A 95 0.64 27.59 11.93
CA MET A 95 1.10 28.47 12.99
C MET A 95 -0.09 29.22 13.59
N ILE A 96 -0.24 29.20 14.90
CA ILE A 96 -1.25 29.96 15.62
C ILE A 96 -0.56 30.93 16.60
N TYR A 97 -1.10 32.14 16.73
CA TYR A 97 -0.61 33.10 17.72
C TYR A 97 -1.14 32.74 19.10
N SER A 98 -0.24 32.51 20.03
CA SER A 98 -0.57 32.24 21.43
C SER A 98 -0.58 33.57 22.23
N GLN A 99 -1.75 34.07 22.57
CA GLN A 99 -1.90 35.25 23.41
C GLN A 99 -1.21 35.10 24.78
N LYS A 100 -1.14 33.87 25.31
CA LYS A 100 -0.53 33.54 26.60
C LYS A 100 1.00 33.64 26.59
N ARG A 101 1.63 33.36 25.44
CA ARG A 101 3.07 33.36 25.27
C ARG A 101 3.57 34.54 24.45
N GLU A 102 2.64 35.29 23.84
CA GLU A 102 2.91 36.39 22.91
C GLU A 102 3.83 35.97 21.73
N GLU A 103 3.68 34.70 21.30
CA GLU A 103 4.49 34.11 20.24
C GLU A 103 3.63 33.25 19.29
N PHE A 104 4.16 33.02 18.08
CA PHE A 104 3.59 32.03 17.17
C PHE A 104 4.04 30.63 17.56
N ILE A 105 3.08 29.72 17.78
CA ILE A 105 3.34 28.32 18.06
C ILE A 105 2.82 27.45 16.92
N VAL A 106 3.53 26.36 16.64
CA VAL A 106 3.11 25.39 15.63
C VAL A 106 2.09 24.45 16.24
N LYS A 107 0.89 24.41 15.63
CA LYS A 107 -0.12 23.39 15.89
C LYS A 107 -0.02 22.33 14.80
N LYS A 108 0.56 21.17 15.13
CA LYS A 108 0.68 20.03 14.22
C LYS A 108 -0.68 19.47 13.86
N GLY A 109 -0.86 19.11 12.58
CA GLY A 109 -2.07 18.47 12.07
C GLY A 109 -2.10 16.96 12.32
N PRO A 110 -3.21 16.28 11.94
CA PRO A 110 -3.43 14.86 12.20
C PRO A 110 -2.46 13.93 11.44
N ILE A 111 -1.75 14.43 10.44
CA ILE A 111 -0.77 13.64 9.68
C ILE A 111 0.49 13.30 10.52
N PHE A 112 0.73 13.98 11.64
CA PHE A 112 1.82 13.67 12.57
C PHE A 112 1.51 12.45 13.43
N THR A 113 1.42 11.31 12.79
CA THR A 113 1.10 10.01 13.37
C THR A 113 1.83 8.90 12.60
N ASN A 114 1.78 7.65 13.09
CA ASN A 114 2.40 6.52 12.39
C ASN A 114 1.51 6.00 11.25
N PHE A 115 0.21 5.85 11.50
CA PHE A 115 -0.75 5.33 10.53
C PHE A 115 -1.85 6.33 10.24
N VAL A 116 -2.00 6.65 8.97
CA VAL A 116 -3.02 7.57 8.46
C VAL A 116 -3.99 6.81 7.57
N LEU A 117 -5.27 6.93 7.87
CA LEU A 117 -6.33 6.62 6.92
C LEU A 117 -6.79 7.93 6.27
N ALA A 118 -6.45 8.14 5.01
CA ALA A 118 -6.97 9.22 4.18
C ALA A 118 -8.24 8.72 3.48
N ASP A 119 -9.40 8.95 4.12
CA ASP A 119 -10.67 8.39 3.68
C ASP A 119 -11.29 9.27 2.58
N GLU A 120 -11.65 8.65 1.45
CA GLU A 120 -12.21 9.31 0.26
C GLU A 120 -11.32 10.41 -0.31
N ILE A 121 -10.03 10.10 -0.55
CA ILE A 121 -9.00 11.06 -0.98
C ILE A 121 -9.42 11.87 -2.22
N ASN A 122 -10.22 11.29 -3.11
CA ASN A 122 -10.73 11.93 -4.33
C ASN A 122 -11.84 12.96 -4.08
N ARG A 123 -12.32 13.15 -2.85
CA ARG A 123 -13.33 14.19 -2.52
C ARG A 123 -12.71 15.55 -2.17
N ALA A 124 -11.44 15.61 -1.84
CA ALA A 124 -10.78 16.88 -1.52
C ALA A 124 -10.11 17.52 -2.75
N PRO A 125 -9.97 18.86 -2.76
CA PRO A 125 -9.28 19.58 -3.82
C PRO A 125 -7.83 19.11 -4.02
N ALA A 126 -7.31 19.28 -5.24
CA ALA A 126 -5.97 18.86 -5.63
C ALA A 126 -4.84 19.39 -4.72
N LYS A 127 -5.00 20.58 -4.11
CA LYS A 127 -4.02 21.14 -3.16
C LYS A 127 -3.87 20.28 -1.89
N VAL A 128 -4.97 19.73 -1.38
CA VAL A 128 -4.96 18.87 -0.19
C VAL A 128 -4.38 17.51 -0.54
N GLN A 129 -4.79 16.94 -1.66
CA GLN A 129 -4.22 15.70 -2.18
C GLN A 129 -2.70 15.83 -2.34
N SER A 130 -2.22 16.94 -2.95
CA SER A 130 -0.79 17.20 -3.13
C SER A 130 -0.04 17.29 -1.81
N ALA A 131 -0.60 17.94 -0.79
CA ALA A 131 0.01 18.03 0.54
C ALA A 131 0.19 16.64 1.19
N LEU A 132 -0.81 15.75 1.08
CA LEU A 132 -0.68 14.37 1.56
C LEU A 132 0.41 13.61 0.81
N LEU A 133 0.39 13.70 -0.54
CA LEU A 133 1.32 12.97 -1.39
C LEU A 133 2.77 13.46 -1.25
N GLU A 134 2.97 14.75 -0.96
CA GLU A 134 4.28 15.30 -0.61
C GLU A 134 4.77 14.73 0.73
N ALA A 135 3.92 14.75 1.76
CA ALA A 135 4.26 14.16 3.06
C ALA A 135 4.57 12.66 2.97
N MET A 136 3.87 11.91 2.11
CA MET A 136 4.15 10.50 1.83
C MET A 136 5.53 10.29 1.24
N GLN A 137 5.94 11.14 0.31
CA GLN A 137 7.21 11.02 -0.40
C GLN A 137 8.39 11.52 0.42
N GLU A 138 8.26 12.71 1.01
CA GLU A 138 9.36 13.38 1.70
C GLU A 138 9.53 12.94 3.15
N ARG A 139 8.53 12.27 3.74
CA ARG A 139 8.52 11.86 5.15
C ARG A 139 8.74 13.02 6.12
N GLN A 140 8.47 14.22 5.69
CA GLN A 140 8.61 15.46 6.45
C GLN A 140 7.60 16.50 5.98
N ILE A 141 7.34 17.50 6.82
CA ILE A 141 6.38 18.57 6.56
C ILE A 141 7.00 19.89 7.00
N THR A 142 6.91 20.92 6.16
CA THR A 142 7.32 22.27 6.48
C THR A 142 6.11 23.09 6.92
N ILE A 143 6.20 23.70 8.13
CA ILE A 143 5.18 24.61 8.68
C ILE A 143 5.88 25.91 9.05
N GLY A 144 5.54 27.00 8.36
CA GLY A 144 6.29 28.24 8.47
C GLY A 144 7.73 28.06 7.98
N GLU A 145 8.71 28.38 8.83
CA GLU A 145 10.12 28.24 8.51
C GLU A 145 10.76 26.91 8.96
N ASN A 146 9.99 26.05 9.65
CA ASN A 146 10.51 24.84 10.25
C ASN A 146 10.02 23.58 9.53
N THR A 147 10.94 22.62 9.33
CA THR A 147 10.65 21.31 8.77
C THR A 147 10.64 20.26 9.88
N TYR A 148 9.57 19.49 9.92
CA TYR A 148 9.32 18.44 10.92
C TYR A 148 9.30 17.07 10.25
N LYS A 149 10.13 16.15 10.72
CA LYS A 149 10.08 14.74 10.27
C LYS A 149 8.87 14.03 10.83
N LEU A 150 8.28 13.17 10.02
CA LEU A 150 7.22 12.26 10.45
C LEU A 150 7.82 11.06 11.19
N GLU A 151 7.11 10.57 12.22
CA GLU A 151 7.57 9.40 12.98
C GLU A 151 7.50 8.12 12.13
N ALA A 152 8.58 7.35 12.13
CA ALA A 152 8.62 6.05 11.47
C ALA A 152 8.16 4.93 12.44
N PRO A 153 7.49 3.88 11.93
CA PRO A 153 7.02 3.71 10.57
C PRO A 153 5.87 4.67 10.24
N PHE A 154 5.85 5.21 9.02
CA PHE A 154 4.76 6.06 8.54
C PHE A 154 4.06 5.39 7.37
N LEU A 155 2.82 4.98 7.56
CA LEU A 155 1.99 4.32 6.55
C LEU A 155 0.74 5.12 6.28
N VAL A 156 0.52 5.48 5.03
CA VAL A 156 -0.76 6.05 4.56
C VAL A 156 -1.53 4.98 3.82
N MET A 157 -2.76 4.78 4.24
CA MET A 157 -3.77 4.03 3.51
C MET A 157 -4.82 5.04 3.03
N ALA A 158 -4.85 5.30 1.73
CA ALA A 158 -5.86 6.15 1.13
C ALA A 158 -7.01 5.31 0.57
N THR A 159 -8.25 5.81 0.62
CA THR A 159 -9.40 5.12 0.02
C THR A 159 -9.99 5.93 -1.12
N GLN A 160 -10.49 5.22 -2.12
CA GLN A 160 -11.32 5.74 -3.20
C GLN A 160 -12.61 4.94 -3.31
N ASN A 161 -13.70 5.64 -3.57
CA ASN A 161 -14.96 4.98 -3.91
C ASN A 161 -15.14 5.06 -5.43
N PRO A 162 -15.13 3.93 -6.15
CA PRO A 162 -15.26 3.92 -7.60
C PRO A 162 -16.66 4.29 -8.10
N ILE A 163 -17.68 4.21 -7.24
CA ILE A 163 -19.09 4.43 -7.63
C ILE A 163 -19.46 5.92 -7.56
N GLU A 164 -18.91 6.66 -6.62
CA GLU A 164 -19.18 8.09 -6.44
C GLU A 164 -18.32 8.92 -7.39
N GLN A 165 -18.94 9.45 -8.45
CA GLN A 165 -18.28 10.32 -9.42
C GLN A 165 -18.63 11.80 -9.21
N GLU A 166 -19.80 12.12 -8.66
CA GLU A 166 -20.21 13.51 -8.41
C GLU A 166 -19.40 14.15 -7.28
N GLY A 167 -18.89 15.35 -7.51
CA GLY A 167 -18.11 16.11 -6.54
C GLY A 167 -16.72 15.50 -6.23
N THR A 168 -16.17 14.69 -7.14
CA THR A 168 -14.85 14.10 -6.98
C THR A 168 -13.79 14.80 -7.82
N TYR A 169 -12.57 14.81 -7.32
CA TYR A 169 -11.36 15.27 -7.98
C TYR A 169 -10.45 14.07 -8.20
N PRO A 170 -10.46 13.45 -9.39
CA PRO A 170 -9.64 12.28 -9.65
C PRO A 170 -8.16 12.61 -9.43
N LEU A 171 -7.45 11.66 -8.84
CA LEU A 171 -6.01 11.77 -8.69
C LEU A 171 -5.35 11.65 -10.07
N PRO A 172 -4.48 12.59 -10.47
CA PRO A 172 -3.66 12.42 -11.66
C PRO A 172 -2.80 11.15 -11.57
N GLU A 173 -2.56 10.50 -12.70
CA GLU A 173 -1.80 9.24 -12.79
C GLU A 173 -0.43 9.31 -12.12
N ALA A 174 0.32 10.40 -12.33
CA ALA A 174 1.61 10.65 -11.68
C ALA A 174 1.53 10.72 -10.14
N GLN A 175 0.34 11.01 -9.60
CA GLN A 175 0.09 11.03 -8.17
C GLN A 175 -0.29 9.64 -7.66
N VAL A 176 -1.10 8.90 -8.41
CA VAL A 176 -1.47 7.50 -8.07
C VAL A 176 -0.23 6.59 -8.10
N ASP A 177 0.74 6.82 -9.01
CA ASP A 177 2.01 6.08 -9.07
C ASP A 177 2.86 6.17 -7.79
N ARG A 178 2.58 7.13 -6.88
CA ARG A 178 3.24 7.24 -5.57
C ARG A 178 2.79 6.19 -4.56
N PHE A 179 1.62 5.60 -4.74
CA PHE A 179 1.19 4.46 -3.95
C PHE A 179 1.92 3.20 -4.42
N MET A 180 2.44 2.43 -3.48
CA MET A 180 3.12 1.18 -3.80
C MET A 180 2.15 0.14 -4.33
N LEU A 181 1.01 0.01 -3.66
CA LEU A 181 -0.06 -0.94 -3.98
C LEU A 181 -1.38 -0.20 -4.20
N LYS A 182 -2.13 -0.63 -5.20
CA LYS A 182 -3.56 -0.33 -5.33
C LYS A 182 -4.32 -1.64 -5.13
N VAL A 183 -5.03 -1.75 -4.02
CA VAL A 183 -5.74 -2.97 -3.62
C VAL A 183 -7.23 -2.79 -3.87
N VAL A 184 -7.81 -3.70 -4.63
CA VAL A 184 -9.26 -3.76 -4.87
C VAL A 184 -9.90 -4.66 -3.81
N ILE A 185 -10.87 -4.12 -3.10
CA ILE A 185 -11.58 -4.83 -2.03
C ILE A 185 -12.95 -5.25 -2.53
N ASN A 186 -13.18 -6.55 -2.50
CA ASN A 186 -14.45 -7.16 -2.86
C ASN A 186 -15.35 -7.38 -1.65
N TYR A 187 -16.63 -7.63 -1.91
CA TYR A 187 -17.57 -8.05 -0.88
C TYR A 187 -17.13 -9.36 -0.22
N PRO A 188 -17.40 -9.53 1.08
CA PRO A 188 -17.13 -10.79 1.76
C PRO A 188 -17.96 -11.92 1.14
N GLN A 189 -17.48 -13.15 1.31
CA GLN A 189 -18.23 -14.33 0.94
C GLN A 189 -19.41 -14.53 1.91
N LYS A 190 -20.44 -15.26 1.49
CA LYS A 190 -21.67 -15.47 2.27
C LYS A 190 -21.42 -15.99 3.70
N ASP A 191 -20.46 -16.90 3.85
CA ASP A 191 -20.12 -17.46 5.16
C ASP A 191 -19.35 -16.45 6.03
N GLU A 192 -18.50 -15.62 5.41
CA GLU A 192 -17.80 -14.52 6.07
C GLU A 192 -18.79 -13.46 6.56
N GLU A 193 -19.78 -13.10 5.74
CA GLU A 193 -20.82 -12.14 6.12
C GLU A 193 -21.65 -12.64 7.30
N ARG A 194 -21.95 -13.95 7.35
CA ARG A 194 -22.59 -14.57 8.52
C ARG A 194 -21.74 -14.43 9.79
N LEU A 195 -20.41 -14.63 9.69
CA LEU A 195 -19.49 -14.44 10.81
C LEU A 195 -19.43 -12.98 11.25
N ILE A 196 -19.46 -12.03 10.31
CA ILE A 196 -19.50 -10.59 10.59
C ILE A 196 -20.77 -10.27 11.40
N ILE A 197 -21.93 -10.78 11.02
CA ILE A 197 -23.18 -10.61 11.77
C ILE A 197 -23.02 -11.15 13.19
N GLN A 198 -22.56 -12.38 13.33
CA GLN A 198 -22.38 -13.02 14.64
C GLN A 198 -21.45 -12.19 15.54
N GLN A 199 -20.33 -11.71 15.00
CA GLN A 199 -19.35 -10.92 15.74
C GLN A 199 -19.91 -9.56 16.20
N ASN A 200 -20.72 -8.91 15.36
CA ASN A 200 -21.34 -7.62 15.70
C ASN A 200 -22.52 -7.74 16.69
N LEU A 201 -23.11 -8.93 16.81
CA LEU A 201 -24.17 -9.22 17.78
C LEU A 201 -23.62 -9.66 19.14
N MET A 202 -22.30 -9.84 19.29
CA MET A 202 -21.68 -10.17 20.58
C MET A 202 -21.83 -9.01 21.54
N LYS A 203 -21.93 -9.30 22.83
CA LYS A 203 -21.99 -8.29 23.90
C LYS A 203 -20.74 -7.41 23.94
N GLU A 204 -19.59 -7.98 23.63
CA GLU A 204 -18.32 -7.28 23.53
C GLU A 204 -17.68 -7.59 22.16
N PHE A 205 -17.33 -6.53 21.43
CA PHE A 205 -16.61 -6.67 20.17
C PHE A 205 -15.16 -7.10 20.44
N PRO A 206 -14.61 -8.08 19.71
CA PRO A 206 -13.23 -8.53 19.92
C PRO A 206 -12.23 -7.39 19.80
N LYS A 207 -11.23 -7.39 20.68
CA LYS A 207 -10.14 -6.39 20.67
C LYS A 207 -8.84 -7.10 20.38
N PRO A 208 -7.97 -6.55 19.53
CA PRO A 208 -6.65 -7.09 19.32
C PRO A 208 -5.76 -6.76 20.51
N ASN A 209 -4.78 -7.61 20.79
CA ASN A 209 -3.71 -7.31 21.72
C ASN A 209 -2.59 -6.57 21.00
N SER A 210 -1.92 -5.65 21.70
CA SER A 210 -0.64 -5.10 21.26
C SER A 210 0.44 -6.17 21.48
N ILE A 211 1.16 -6.52 20.43
CA ILE A 211 2.19 -7.57 20.42
C ILE A 211 3.55 -7.10 19.94
N LEU A 212 3.59 -5.92 19.31
CA LEU A 212 4.79 -5.32 18.75
C LEU A 212 4.84 -3.83 19.05
N HIS A 213 6.04 -3.26 18.92
CA HIS A 213 6.27 -1.82 18.93
C HIS A 213 6.70 -1.32 17.54
N PRO A 214 6.51 -0.03 17.22
CA PRO A 214 6.96 0.57 15.97
C PRO A 214 8.43 0.27 15.63
N SER A 215 9.31 0.21 16.63
CA SER A 215 10.73 -0.12 16.48
C SER A 215 10.99 -1.52 15.93
N ASP A 216 10.10 -2.48 16.19
CA ASP A 216 10.26 -3.85 15.72
C ASP A 216 9.96 -3.95 14.22
N ILE A 217 9.01 -3.14 13.76
CA ILE A 217 8.74 -3.00 12.31
C ILE A 217 9.95 -2.40 11.57
N LEU A 218 10.64 -1.43 12.16
CA LEU A 218 11.83 -0.85 11.54
C LEU A 218 12.95 -1.88 11.42
N LYS A 219 13.19 -2.70 12.45
CA LYS A 219 14.14 -3.82 12.39
C LYS A 219 13.74 -4.84 11.31
N ALA A 220 12.46 -5.19 11.25
CA ALA A 220 11.96 -6.11 10.24
C ALA A 220 12.16 -5.58 8.81
N ARG A 221 11.99 -4.27 8.57
CA ARG A 221 12.29 -3.64 7.27
C ARG A 221 13.74 -3.85 6.85
N ASP A 222 14.68 -3.71 7.79
CA ASP A 222 16.10 -3.94 7.48
C ASP A 222 16.35 -5.39 7.09
N VAL A 223 15.73 -6.35 7.78
CA VAL A 223 15.82 -7.78 7.43
C VAL A 223 15.15 -8.07 6.07
N VAL A 224 14.01 -7.45 5.76
CA VAL A 224 13.35 -7.58 4.44
C VAL A 224 14.26 -7.10 3.31
N ARG A 225 15.06 -6.05 3.52
CA ARG A 225 16.03 -5.57 2.52
C ARG A 225 17.12 -6.60 2.22
N GLU A 226 17.48 -7.43 3.19
CA GLU A 226 18.48 -8.49 3.05
C GLU A 226 17.96 -9.69 2.25
N VAL A 227 16.63 -9.87 2.08
CA VAL A 227 16.06 -10.96 1.28
C VAL A 227 16.74 -11.00 -0.09
N TYR A 228 17.30 -12.17 -0.43
CA TYR A 228 18.04 -12.35 -1.68
C TYR A 228 17.12 -12.31 -2.89
N MET A 229 17.56 -11.62 -3.93
CA MET A 229 16.87 -11.58 -5.22
C MET A 229 17.89 -11.84 -6.32
N ASP A 230 17.73 -12.96 -7.02
CA ASP A 230 18.60 -13.35 -8.15
C ASP A 230 18.45 -12.38 -9.32
N GLU A 231 19.52 -12.22 -10.12
CA GLU A 231 19.50 -11.36 -11.32
C GLU A 231 18.45 -11.81 -12.34
N LYS A 232 18.15 -13.11 -12.41
CA LYS A 232 17.08 -13.64 -13.29
C LYS A 232 15.70 -13.14 -12.84
N ILE A 233 15.46 -13.07 -11.52
CA ILE A 233 14.20 -12.49 -10.98
C ILE A 233 14.13 -11.00 -11.26
N GLN A 234 15.26 -10.27 -11.12
CA GLN A 234 15.30 -8.85 -11.47
C GLN A 234 15.00 -8.64 -12.95
N LYS A 235 15.57 -9.46 -13.82
CA LYS A 235 15.28 -9.44 -15.27
C LYS A 235 13.80 -9.73 -15.53
N TYR A 236 13.24 -10.76 -14.91
CA TYR A 236 11.81 -11.10 -15.03
C TYR A 236 10.89 -9.93 -14.64
N ILE A 237 11.19 -9.23 -13.52
CA ILE A 237 10.47 -8.01 -13.12
C ILE A 237 10.56 -6.93 -14.21
N VAL A 238 11.75 -6.72 -14.75
CA VAL A 238 11.95 -5.72 -15.82
C VAL A 238 11.19 -6.10 -17.07
N ASP A 239 11.21 -7.37 -17.47
CA ASP A 239 10.49 -7.88 -18.63
C ASP A 239 8.97 -7.70 -18.48
N ILE A 240 8.39 -7.99 -17.31
CA ILE A 240 6.96 -7.72 -17.00
C ILE A 240 6.64 -6.24 -17.22
N VAL A 241 7.46 -5.33 -16.68
CA VAL A 241 7.19 -3.88 -16.80
C VAL A 241 7.39 -3.40 -18.22
N PHE A 242 8.42 -3.90 -18.94
CA PHE A 242 8.64 -3.57 -20.36
C PHE A 242 7.54 -4.09 -21.27
N ALA A 243 6.96 -5.26 -20.99
CA ALA A 243 5.81 -5.79 -21.70
C ALA A 243 4.60 -4.83 -21.67
N THR A 244 4.45 -4.00 -20.64
CA THR A 244 3.41 -2.94 -20.60
C THR A 244 3.74 -1.75 -21.50
N ARG A 245 5.01 -1.50 -21.81
CA ARG A 245 5.46 -0.36 -22.64
C ARG A 245 5.60 -0.73 -24.11
N LYS A 246 6.02 -1.96 -24.38
CA LYS A 246 6.28 -2.52 -25.70
C LYS A 246 5.68 -3.92 -25.84
N PRO A 247 4.35 -4.04 -25.83
CA PRO A 247 3.70 -5.35 -25.84
C PRO A 247 4.11 -6.23 -27.03
N ALA A 248 4.33 -5.63 -28.21
CA ALA A 248 4.71 -6.34 -29.42
C ALA A 248 6.03 -7.12 -29.29
N ASP A 249 7.01 -6.58 -28.53
CA ASP A 249 8.31 -7.21 -28.32
C ASP A 249 8.21 -8.49 -27.46
N TYR A 250 7.10 -8.67 -26.75
CA TYR A 250 6.82 -9.81 -25.86
C TYR A 250 5.70 -10.73 -26.39
N GLY A 251 5.39 -10.66 -27.68
CA GLY A 251 4.32 -11.50 -28.28
C GLY A 251 2.90 -11.04 -27.94
N LEU A 252 2.73 -9.85 -27.40
CA LEU A 252 1.48 -9.26 -26.95
C LEU A 252 1.01 -8.14 -27.87
N ALA A 253 1.29 -8.22 -29.18
CA ALA A 253 1.01 -7.17 -30.18
C ALA A 253 -0.46 -6.69 -30.15
N LYS A 254 -1.41 -7.54 -29.75
CA LYS A 254 -2.83 -7.22 -29.60
C LYS A 254 -3.10 -6.07 -28.61
N PHE A 255 -2.19 -5.81 -27.66
CA PHE A 255 -2.33 -4.74 -26.66
C PHE A 255 -1.63 -3.44 -27.04
N THR A 256 -0.95 -3.37 -28.20
CA THR A 256 -0.18 -2.19 -28.59
C THR A 256 -1.05 -0.93 -28.68
N GLU A 257 -2.24 -1.02 -29.26
CA GLU A 257 -3.20 0.07 -29.37
C GLU A 257 -4.12 0.21 -28.14
N MET A 258 -4.08 -0.77 -27.24
CA MET A 258 -4.93 -0.82 -26.04
C MET A 258 -4.30 -0.14 -24.84
N ILE A 259 -2.98 0.05 -24.83
CA ILE A 259 -2.23 0.65 -23.72
C ILE A 259 -1.73 2.04 -24.15
N THR A 260 -2.17 3.09 -23.46
CA THR A 260 -1.72 4.47 -23.69
C THR A 260 -0.36 4.75 -23.05
N TYR A 261 -0.12 4.19 -21.86
CA TYR A 261 1.17 4.23 -21.18
C TYR A 261 1.33 2.99 -20.30
N GLY A 262 2.57 2.54 -20.12
CA GLY A 262 2.95 1.41 -19.28
C GLY A 262 3.64 1.84 -17.99
N GLY A 263 3.99 0.87 -17.16
CA GLY A 263 4.63 1.09 -15.86
C GLY A 263 5.93 1.90 -15.95
N SER A 264 6.14 2.85 -15.05
CA SER A 264 7.38 3.63 -14.89
C SER A 264 8.50 2.77 -14.26
N PRO A 265 9.76 3.22 -14.17
CA PRO A 265 10.80 2.53 -13.39
C PRO A 265 10.40 2.33 -11.92
N ARG A 266 9.53 3.17 -11.38
CA ARG A 266 8.95 3.00 -10.03
C ARG A 266 8.17 1.69 -9.92
N ALA A 267 7.51 1.25 -11.00
CA ALA A 267 6.82 -0.04 -11.03
C ALA A 267 7.79 -1.21 -10.78
N SER A 268 8.96 -1.22 -11.44
CA SER A 268 9.97 -2.26 -11.24
C SER A 268 10.51 -2.24 -9.81
N ILE A 269 10.76 -1.05 -9.24
CA ILE A 269 11.21 -0.90 -7.86
C ILE A 269 10.14 -1.41 -6.89
N CYS A 270 8.89 -1.00 -7.07
CA CYS A 270 7.78 -1.44 -6.20
C CYS A 270 7.55 -2.96 -6.29
N LEU A 271 7.63 -3.55 -7.49
CA LEU A 271 7.53 -5.01 -7.66
C LEU A 271 8.65 -5.74 -6.91
N ALA A 272 9.89 -5.27 -7.04
CA ALA A 272 11.02 -5.87 -6.35
C ALA A 272 10.89 -5.78 -4.82
N GLN A 273 10.50 -4.62 -4.30
CA GLN A 273 10.30 -4.40 -2.86
C GLN A 273 9.11 -5.21 -2.33
N ALA A 274 7.98 -5.22 -3.04
CA ALA A 274 6.81 -6.00 -2.65
C ALA A 274 7.07 -7.50 -2.67
N ALA A 275 7.79 -8.01 -3.69
CA ALA A 275 8.16 -9.41 -3.78
C ALA A 275 9.11 -9.85 -2.64
N LYS A 276 10.07 -8.99 -2.24
CA LYS A 276 10.92 -9.25 -1.06
C LYS A 276 10.10 -9.32 0.23
N ALA A 277 9.19 -8.37 0.44
CA ALA A 277 8.30 -8.37 1.61
C ALA A 277 7.37 -9.59 1.60
N TYR A 278 6.86 -9.98 0.44
CA TYR A 278 6.04 -11.16 0.28
C TYR A 278 6.82 -12.45 0.61
N ALA A 279 8.05 -12.59 0.09
CA ALA A 279 8.93 -13.72 0.42
C ALA A 279 9.22 -13.79 1.93
N PHE A 280 9.47 -12.64 2.59
CA PHE A 280 9.64 -12.56 4.03
C PHE A 280 8.38 -13.01 4.80
N ILE A 281 7.18 -12.57 4.39
CA ILE A 281 5.89 -13.00 4.96
C ILE A 281 5.73 -14.52 4.80
N LYS A 282 6.20 -15.09 3.67
CA LYS A 282 6.21 -16.54 3.42
C LYS A 282 7.42 -17.26 4.05
N ARG A 283 8.18 -16.57 4.92
CA ARG A 283 9.32 -17.09 5.69
C ARG A 283 10.46 -17.63 4.81
N ARG A 284 10.70 -17.01 3.67
CA ARG A 284 11.78 -17.36 2.75
C ARG A 284 12.83 -16.25 2.67
N GLY A 285 14.10 -16.66 2.69
CA GLY A 285 15.24 -15.76 2.56
C GLY A 285 15.56 -15.34 1.12
N TYR A 286 14.76 -15.77 0.15
CA TYR A 286 14.95 -15.48 -1.26
C TYR A 286 13.61 -15.34 -1.99
N VAL A 287 13.61 -14.53 -3.04
CA VAL A 287 12.45 -14.30 -3.91
C VAL A 287 12.39 -15.37 -5.00
N ILE A 288 11.17 -15.85 -5.27
CA ILE A 288 10.86 -16.75 -6.39
C ILE A 288 9.88 -16.06 -7.35
N PRO A 289 9.74 -16.53 -8.60
CA PRO A 289 8.83 -15.92 -9.58
C PRO A 289 7.39 -15.79 -9.08
N GLU A 290 6.92 -16.75 -8.31
CA GLU A 290 5.57 -16.77 -7.73
C GLU A 290 5.32 -15.57 -6.79
N ASP A 291 6.37 -15.08 -6.11
CA ASP A 291 6.25 -13.89 -5.25
C ASP A 291 5.99 -12.63 -6.08
N VAL A 292 6.68 -12.50 -7.21
CA VAL A 292 6.47 -11.41 -8.15
C VAL A 292 5.06 -11.47 -8.72
N ARG A 293 4.61 -12.67 -9.12
CA ARG A 293 3.25 -12.89 -9.65
C ARG A 293 2.16 -12.56 -8.62
N ALA A 294 2.38 -12.94 -7.36
CA ALA A 294 1.43 -12.73 -6.28
C ALA A 294 1.13 -11.24 -6.02
N VAL A 295 2.13 -10.37 -6.18
CA VAL A 295 1.98 -8.93 -5.91
C VAL A 295 1.77 -8.10 -7.18
N CYS A 296 1.91 -8.70 -8.36
CA CYS A 296 1.95 -7.98 -9.63
C CYS A 296 0.69 -7.16 -9.90
N HIS A 297 -0.50 -7.72 -9.68
CA HIS A 297 -1.76 -7.02 -9.92
C HIS A 297 -1.88 -5.78 -9.03
N ASP A 298 -1.59 -5.89 -7.74
CA ASP A 298 -1.70 -4.78 -6.80
C ASP A 298 -0.66 -3.68 -7.05
N VAL A 299 0.51 -4.05 -7.56
CA VAL A 299 1.56 -3.08 -7.92
C VAL A 299 1.28 -2.43 -9.27
N MET A 300 0.75 -3.16 -10.26
CA MET A 300 0.73 -2.72 -11.65
C MET A 300 -0.59 -2.10 -12.10
N ARG A 301 -1.76 -2.47 -11.50
CA ARG A 301 -3.08 -2.07 -12.03
C ARG A 301 -3.29 -0.57 -12.16
N HIS A 302 -2.65 0.24 -11.35
CA HIS A 302 -2.74 1.70 -11.40
C HIS A 302 -1.59 2.37 -12.16
N ARG A 303 -0.77 1.57 -12.85
CA ARG A 303 0.40 2.01 -13.60
C ARG A 303 0.32 1.73 -15.09
N ILE A 304 -0.84 1.23 -15.52
CA ILE A 304 -1.15 0.95 -16.93
C ILE A 304 -2.36 1.79 -17.29
N GLY A 305 -2.20 2.67 -18.27
CA GLY A 305 -3.31 3.45 -18.81
C GLY A 305 -3.93 2.74 -20.00
N LEU A 306 -5.25 2.64 -20.00
CA LEU A 306 -6.01 2.07 -21.09
C LEU A 306 -6.34 3.13 -22.15
N SER A 307 -6.50 2.71 -23.40
CA SER A 307 -7.03 3.55 -24.47
C SER A 307 -8.56 3.53 -24.45
N TYR A 308 -9.18 4.51 -25.10
CA TYR A 308 -10.64 4.51 -25.29
C TYR A 308 -11.14 3.25 -26.02
N GLU A 309 -10.33 2.69 -26.90
CA GLU A 309 -10.65 1.45 -27.62
C GLU A 309 -10.67 0.25 -26.66
N ALA A 310 -9.71 0.19 -25.71
CA ALA A 310 -9.70 -0.83 -24.66
C ALA A 310 -10.93 -0.70 -23.77
N GLU A 311 -11.28 0.52 -23.34
CA GLU A 311 -12.47 0.77 -22.52
C GLU A 311 -13.76 0.39 -23.27
N ALA A 312 -13.86 0.72 -24.56
CA ALA A 312 -15.01 0.37 -25.39
C ALA A 312 -15.22 -1.16 -25.56
N THR A 313 -14.13 -1.93 -25.45
CA THR A 313 -14.15 -3.39 -25.49
C THR A 313 -14.28 -4.03 -24.09
N ASN A 314 -14.42 -3.22 -23.02
CA ASN A 314 -14.43 -3.63 -21.63
C ASN A 314 -13.15 -4.40 -21.20
N LEU A 315 -12.03 -4.15 -21.87
CA LEU A 315 -10.75 -4.72 -21.49
C LEU A 315 -10.26 -4.04 -20.20
N THR A 316 -9.85 -4.85 -19.24
CA THR A 316 -9.38 -4.39 -17.92
C THR A 316 -7.87 -4.46 -17.80
N THR A 317 -7.29 -3.65 -16.89
CA THR A 317 -5.85 -3.73 -16.57
C THR A 317 -5.48 -5.08 -15.98
N GLU A 318 -6.38 -5.71 -15.23
CA GLU A 318 -6.25 -7.04 -14.67
C GLU A 318 -6.06 -8.12 -15.74
N GLU A 319 -6.83 -8.05 -16.82
CA GLU A 319 -6.71 -8.98 -17.94
C GLU A 319 -5.38 -8.80 -18.68
N ILE A 320 -4.95 -7.56 -18.89
CA ILE A 320 -3.65 -7.26 -19.49
C ILE A 320 -2.50 -7.80 -18.63
N ILE A 321 -2.52 -7.53 -17.32
CA ILE A 321 -1.50 -8.01 -16.38
C ILE A 321 -1.47 -9.55 -16.38
N SER A 322 -2.63 -10.18 -16.33
CA SER A 322 -2.75 -11.65 -16.34
C SER A 322 -2.15 -12.24 -17.61
N GLU A 323 -2.39 -11.64 -18.77
CA GLU A 323 -1.85 -12.09 -20.03
C GLU A 323 -0.32 -11.88 -20.12
N ILE A 324 0.18 -10.74 -19.61
CA ILE A 324 1.62 -10.49 -19.50
C ILE A 324 2.29 -11.56 -18.65
N LEU A 325 1.73 -11.87 -17.46
CA LEU A 325 2.26 -12.90 -16.56
C LEU A 325 2.23 -14.31 -17.15
N ASN A 326 1.33 -14.58 -18.10
CA ASN A 326 1.22 -15.86 -18.77
C ASN A 326 2.16 -15.96 -19.99
N THR A 327 2.61 -14.82 -20.55
CA THR A 327 3.38 -14.77 -21.78
C THR A 327 4.87 -14.54 -21.53
N VAL A 328 5.21 -13.68 -20.54
CA VAL A 328 6.61 -13.41 -20.20
C VAL A 328 7.25 -14.65 -19.60
N GLU A 329 8.42 -15.03 -20.13
CA GLU A 329 9.18 -16.22 -19.75
C GLU A 329 9.55 -16.16 -18.26
N VAL A 330 9.21 -17.24 -17.55
CA VAL A 330 9.53 -17.40 -16.12
C VAL A 330 10.94 -17.98 -16.00
N PRO A 331 11.84 -17.37 -15.18
CA PRO A 331 13.24 -17.81 -15.09
C PRO A 331 13.44 -19.13 -14.35
#